data_383c29f1129a1d6e559b5ef4a420ab16
#
_entry.id   383c29f1129a1d6e559b5ef4a420ab16
#
_cell.length_a   1.000
_cell.length_b   1.000
_cell.length_c   1.000
_cell.angle_alpha   90.00
_cell.angle_beta   90.00
_cell.angle_gamma   90.00
#
_symmetry.space_group_name_H-M   'P 1'
#
loop_
_entity.id
_entity.type
_entity.pdbx_description
1 polymer ?
#
loop_
_entity_poly.entity_id
_entity_poly.type
_entity_poly.pdbx_seq_one_letter_code
_entity_poly.pdbx_strand_id
1 'polypeptide(L)'
;MVLKLICFILFFFYSLNVSSRNDLNEVEREKVFKVTALTKNFSKAERSEALSGGAGTVKKFGKNAFSQHFNNLSFEQRQDFLIGNGFFRKVWIASPASTTASDGLGPLYNARACQSCHIKDGRGHLPREEKPLSAVLKVGNYNNINLIPHKVYGKQLQFFAIPGLLSEGSLSINFKNSNFMKKNLNKVFLKYPNYKLNKLNYGPIETSASLSLRISPQVIGVGLLDAIESSDIINKEDKNDNNKDGISGIVRLVTDNKGNKKVGRFGVRASTPNLFVQTGTAFMHDMGLSNSVGVNAFGDCTNDQKKCYKFPNGVNKNSSHEVSDEVMEKIVFYLSSLSPPKRRNVSDKDVLYGKKIFY
;
A
#
# COMPACT_ATOMS: atom_id res chain seq x y z
N MET A 1 15.71 -24.92 70.53
CA MET A 1 15.63 -23.50 70.04
C MET A 1 16.08 -23.46 68.59
N VAL A 2 15.13 -23.53 67.66
CA VAL A 2 15.42 -23.66 66.23
C VAL A 2 15.15 -22.29 65.57
N LEU A 3 16.20 -21.66 65.11
CA LEU A 3 16.17 -20.36 64.45
C LEU A 3 15.74 -20.58 62.99
N LYS A 4 14.50 -20.18 62.62
CA LYS A 4 14.04 -20.19 61.25
C LYS A 4 14.60 -18.98 60.51
N LEU A 5 15.51 -19.23 59.60
CA LEU A 5 16.03 -18.24 58.64
C LEU A 5 15.01 -18.10 57.51
N ILE A 6 14.30 -16.97 57.45
CA ILE A 6 13.40 -16.65 56.37
C ILE A 6 14.23 -15.90 55.30
N CYS A 7 14.59 -16.58 54.21
CA CYS A 7 15.11 -15.96 53.01
C CYS A 7 13.99 -15.26 52.25
N PHE A 8 13.95 -13.94 52.29
CA PHE A 8 13.11 -13.13 51.41
C PHE A 8 13.78 -13.06 50.03
N ILE A 9 13.32 -13.85 49.08
CA ILE A 9 13.73 -13.74 47.68
C ILE A 9 12.93 -12.58 47.08
N LEU A 10 13.53 -11.41 46.97
CA LEU A 10 13.04 -10.30 46.17
C LEU A 10 13.21 -10.67 44.70
N PHE A 11 12.14 -11.16 44.09
CA PHE A 11 12.06 -11.23 42.64
C PHE A 11 11.92 -9.79 42.07
N PHE A 12 13.05 -9.22 41.68
CA PHE A 12 13.06 -8.06 40.80
C PHE A 12 12.53 -8.53 39.42
N PHE A 13 11.29 -8.29 39.17
CA PHE A 13 10.77 -8.33 37.80
C PHE A 13 11.46 -7.19 37.03
N TYR A 14 12.63 -7.47 36.48
CA TYR A 14 13.12 -6.71 35.31
C TYR A 14 12.14 -6.99 34.17
N SER A 15 11.20 -6.10 33.96
CA SER A 15 10.52 -6.00 32.67
C SER A 15 11.61 -5.72 31.64
N LEU A 16 12.05 -6.77 30.95
CA LEU A 16 12.85 -6.65 29.76
C LEU A 16 12.00 -5.90 28.74
N ASN A 17 12.13 -4.58 28.73
CA ASN A 17 11.73 -3.79 27.58
C ASN A 17 12.60 -4.26 26.43
N VAL A 18 12.14 -5.27 25.68
CA VAL A 18 12.76 -5.66 24.42
C VAL A 18 12.59 -4.47 23.49
N SER A 19 13.59 -3.61 23.46
CA SER A 19 13.63 -2.49 22.53
C SER A 19 13.84 -3.07 21.14
N SER A 20 12.83 -2.96 20.29
CA SER A 20 12.86 -3.44 18.91
C SER A 20 13.79 -2.63 18.00
N ARG A 21 14.22 -1.43 18.44
CA ARG A 21 15.07 -0.49 17.69
C ARG A 21 16.49 -0.48 18.26
N ASN A 22 17.34 -1.39 17.78
CA ASN A 22 18.74 -1.49 18.18
C ASN A 22 19.65 -0.43 17.54
N ASP A 23 19.14 0.26 16.52
CA ASP A 23 19.80 1.35 15.79
C ASP A 23 19.73 2.70 16.53
N LEU A 24 18.91 2.82 17.59
CA LEU A 24 18.74 4.05 18.35
C LEU A 24 19.63 4.07 19.60
N ASN A 25 20.28 5.21 19.86
CA ASN A 25 20.92 5.47 21.14
C ASN A 25 19.88 5.76 22.26
N GLU A 26 20.31 5.85 23.51
CA GLU A 26 19.41 6.04 24.67
C GLU A 26 18.57 7.33 24.57
N VAL A 27 19.19 8.43 24.13
CA VAL A 27 18.52 9.73 23.97
C VAL A 27 17.43 9.67 22.90
N GLU A 28 17.71 8.97 21.82
CA GLU A 28 16.76 8.77 20.73
C GLU A 28 15.60 7.84 21.15
N ARG A 29 15.90 6.78 21.89
CA ARG A 29 14.87 5.89 22.48
C ARG A 29 13.94 6.65 23.40
N GLU A 30 14.48 7.50 24.28
CA GLU A 30 13.68 8.32 25.18
C GLU A 30 12.77 9.30 24.40
N LYS A 31 13.30 9.91 23.34
CA LYS A 31 12.48 10.77 22.45
C LYS A 31 11.34 9.97 21.79
N VAL A 32 11.65 8.81 21.24
CA VAL A 32 10.63 7.93 20.62
C VAL A 32 9.58 7.54 21.66
N PHE A 33 10.00 7.09 22.84
CA PHE A 33 9.08 6.73 23.92
C PHE A 33 8.15 7.90 24.30
N LYS A 34 8.68 9.11 24.46
CA LYS A 34 7.88 10.31 24.77
C LYS A 34 6.85 10.66 23.67
N VAL A 35 7.22 10.45 22.39
CA VAL A 35 6.33 10.82 21.25
C VAL A 35 5.28 9.75 20.99
N THR A 36 5.58 8.50 21.33
CA THR A 36 4.69 7.34 21.11
C THR A 36 3.85 6.98 22.34
N ALA A 37 4.17 7.54 23.51
CA ALA A 37 3.38 7.35 24.72
C ALA A 37 1.93 7.79 24.51
N LEU A 38 0.99 7.00 25.04
CA LEU A 38 -0.43 7.34 25.00
C LEU A 38 -0.67 8.65 25.73
N THR A 39 -1.33 9.58 25.06
CA THR A 39 -1.69 10.86 25.67
C THR A 39 -2.76 10.67 26.74
N LYS A 40 -2.61 11.39 27.85
CA LYS A 40 -3.64 11.50 28.90
C LYS A 40 -4.34 12.86 28.87
N ASN A 41 -3.90 13.77 28.00
CA ASN A 41 -4.44 15.12 27.92
C ASN A 41 -5.12 15.35 26.57
N PHE A 42 -6.43 15.42 26.59
CA PHE A 42 -7.27 15.65 25.41
C PHE A 42 -7.74 17.12 25.29
N SER A 43 -7.32 18.01 26.20
CA SER A 43 -7.71 19.42 26.16
C SER A 43 -6.79 20.29 25.29
N LYS A 44 -5.62 19.77 24.92
CA LYS A 44 -4.63 20.48 24.10
C LYS A 44 -3.91 19.54 23.14
N ALA A 45 -3.41 20.09 22.04
CA ALA A 45 -2.54 19.37 21.13
C ALA A 45 -1.11 19.30 21.68
N GLU A 46 -0.46 18.17 21.48
CA GLU A 46 0.96 18.01 21.71
C GLU A 46 1.75 18.52 20.51
N ARG A 47 3.00 18.98 20.74
CA ARG A 47 3.85 19.53 19.68
C ARG A 47 4.08 18.55 18.52
N SER A 48 4.23 17.26 18.85
CA SER A 48 4.45 16.19 17.88
C SER A 48 3.26 15.95 16.95
N GLU A 49 2.03 16.22 17.39
CA GLU A 49 0.82 15.92 16.60
C GLU A 49 0.71 16.75 15.31
N ALA A 50 1.31 17.93 15.28
CA ALA A 50 1.35 18.75 14.06
C ALA A 50 2.35 18.20 13.02
N LEU A 51 3.33 17.41 13.45
CA LEU A 51 4.46 16.94 12.66
C LEU A 51 4.39 15.43 12.47
N SER A 52 3.39 14.94 11.71
CA SER A 52 3.15 13.51 11.50
C SER A 52 4.32 12.74 10.85
N GLY A 53 5.23 13.43 10.17
CA GLY A 53 6.50 12.90 9.66
C GLY A 53 7.72 13.34 10.46
N GLY A 54 7.56 13.80 11.70
CA GLY A 54 8.66 14.31 12.50
C GLY A 54 9.43 15.42 11.79
N ALA A 55 10.76 15.34 11.77
CA ALA A 55 11.65 16.27 11.07
C ALA A 55 11.44 16.29 9.54
N GLY A 56 10.91 15.20 8.98
CA GLY A 56 10.60 15.10 7.55
C GLY A 56 9.32 15.85 7.14
N THR A 57 8.48 16.28 8.08
CA THR A 57 7.21 16.94 7.79
C THR A 57 7.38 18.24 7.02
N VAL A 58 6.59 18.44 5.96
CA VAL A 58 6.60 19.65 5.14
C VAL A 58 5.38 20.52 5.38
N LYS A 59 5.59 21.86 5.48
CA LYS A 59 4.53 22.86 5.62
C LYS A 59 4.05 23.31 4.23
N LYS A 60 3.58 22.39 3.40
CA LYS A 60 3.02 22.68 2.08
C LYS A 60 1.54 22.39 2.07
N PHE A 61 0.76 23.30 1.48
CA PHE A 61 -0.69 23.17 1.33
C PHE A 61 -1.08 23.26 -0.15
N GLY A 62 -2.31 22.86 -0.46
CA GLY A 62 -2.85 22.91 -1.82
C GLY A 62 -2.56 21.65 -2.64
N LYS A 63 -2.76 21.76 -3.95
CA LYS A 63 -2.81 20.62 -4.90
C LYS A 63 -1.53 19.78 -5.03
N ASN A 64 -0.39 20.29 -4.56
CA ASN A 64 0.90 19.59 -4.61
C ASN A 64 1.43 19.29 -3.19
N ALA A 65 0.58 19.28 -2.17
CA ALA A 65 1.00 19.05 -0.79
C ALA A 65 1.58 17.63 -0.57
N PHE A 66 1.14 16.65 -1.36
CA PHE A 66 1.56 15.26 -1.23
C PHE A 66 2.81 14.91 -2.03
N SER A 67 3.19 15.75 -3.01
CA SER A 67 4.35 15.52 -3.89
C SER A 67 5.62 16.20 -3.37
N GLN A 68 5.80 16.24 -2.05
CA GLN A 68 6.95 16.89 -1.42
C GLN A 68 7.88 15.84 -0.82
N HIS A 69 9.19 16.05 -0.95
CA HIS A 69 10.18 15.23 -0.27
C HIS A 69 10.26 15.58 1.24
N PHE A 70 10.81 14.69 2.03
CA PHE A 70 11.14 14.98 3.43
C PHE A 70 12.01 16.24 3.53
N ASN A 71 11.69 17.09 4.50
CA ASN A 71 12.36 18.37 4.68
C ASN A 71 13.83 18.25 5.09
N ASN A 72 14.22 17.13 5.66
CA ASN A 72 15.56 16.81 6.17
C ASN A 72 16.45 16.01 5.18
N LEU A 73 16.05 15.88 3.90
CA LEU A 73 16.92 15.25 2.89
C LEU A 73 18.13 16.13 2.56
N SER A 74 19.29 15.49 2.35
CA SER A 74 20.48 16.15 1.79
C SER A 74 20.24 16.62 0.35
N PHE A 75 21.20 17.35 -0.20
CA PHE A 75 21.12 17.81 -1.60
C PHE A 75 21.10 16.62 -2.57
N GLU A 76 21.97 15.65 -2.38
CA GLU A 76 22.07 14.43 -3.20
C GLU A 76 20.80 13.59 -3.10
N GLN A 77 20.28 13.42 -1.90
CA GLN A 77 19.03 12.71 -1.67
C GLN A 77 17.82 13.39 -2.35
N ARG A 78 17.82 14.72 -2.46
CA ARG A 78 16.77 15.44 -3.22
C ARG A 78 16.89 15.19 -4.71
N GLN A 79 18.11 15.04 -5.25
CA GLN A 79 18.31 14.64 -6.64
C GLN A 79 17.79 13.21 -6.88
N ASP A 80 18.13 12.27 -6.00
CA ASP A 80 17.60 10.90 -6.08
C ASP A 80 16.06 10.86 -6.00
N PHE A 81 15.46 11.68 -5.15
CA PHE A 81 14.01 11.86 -5.08
C PHE A 81 13.43 12.32 -6.43
N LEU A 82 14.05 13.29 -7.10
CA LEU A 82 13.61 13.77 -8.41
C LEU A 82 13.76 12.72 -9.50
N ILE A 83 14.83 11.93 -9.50
CA ILE A 83 15.05 10.80 -10.42
C ILE A 83 13.94 9.75 -10.19
N GLY A 84 13.71 9.35 -8.95
CA GLY A 84 12.66 8.40 -8.60
C GLY A 84 11.27 8.89 -8.99
N ASN A 85 10.96 10.19 -8.81
CA ASN A 85 9.74 10.80 -9.31
C ASN A 85 9.65 10.71 -10.84
N GLY A 86 10.75 10.90 -11.55
CA GLY A 86 10.81 10.72 -13.01
C GLY A 86 10.36 9.32 -13.42
N PHE A 87 10.87 8.29 -12.76
CA PHE A 87 10.47 6.90 -13.00
C PHE A 87 9.03 6.60 -12.58
N PHE A 88 8.57 7.15 -11.47
CA PHE A 88 7.18 7.00 -11.01
C PHE A 88 6.16 7.58 -12.00
N ARG A 89 6.55 8.64 -12.72
CA ARG A 89 5.72 9.31 -13.73
C ARG A 89 5.94 8.79 -15.14
N LYS A 90 6.98 8.00 -15.38
CA LYS A 90 7.35 7.46 -16.68
C LYS A 90 6.18 6.69 -17.29
N VAL A 91 5.84 7.01 -18.54
CA VAL A 91 4.82 6.32 -19.29
C VAL A 91 5.45 5.17 -20.06
N TRP A 92 5.03 3.95 -19.76
CA TRP A 92 5.45 2.74 -20.45
C TRP A 92 4.64 2.53 -21.73
N ILE A 93 5.27 1.96 -22.74
CA ILE A 93 4.69 1.71 -24.07
C ILE A 93 4.92 0.26 -24.50
N ALA A 94 4.10 -0.22 -25.42
CA ALA A 94 4.23 -1.59 -25.93
C ALA A 94 5.55 -1.78 -26.68
N SER A 95 6.16 -2.96 -26.53
CA SER A 95 7.33 -3.36 -27.28
C SER A 95 6.91 -3.88 -28.70
N PRO A 96 7.76 -3.72 -29.74
CA PRO A 96 9.00 -2.98 -29.76
C PRO A 96 8.75 -1.47 -29.97
N ALA A 97 9.54 -0.65 -29.30
CA ALA A 97 9.45 0.80 -29.45
C ALA A 97 10.83 1.41 -29.73
N SER A 98 10.85 2.57 -30.40
CA SER A 98 12.09 3.32 -30.62
C SER A 98 12.76 3.78 -29.33
N THR A 99 11.97 3.98 -28.28
CA THR A 99 12.46 4.32 -26.94
C THR A 99 12.52 3.05 -26.07
N THR A 100 13.56 2.24 -26.29
CA THR A 100 13.74 0.95 -25.59
C THR A 100 13.77 1.07 -24.08
N ALA A 101 14.22 2.20 -23.53
CA ALA A 101 14.19 2.45 -22.09
C ALA A 101 12.77 2.56 -21.49
N SER A 102 11.73 2.66 -22.29
CA SER A 102 10.33 2.83 -21.85
C SER A 102 9.38 1.80 -22.46
N ASP A 103 9.88 0.85 -23.25
CA ASP A 103 9.08 -0.22 -23.83
C ASP A 103 8.88 -1.40 -22.87
N GLY A 104 8.09 -2.39 -23.28
CA GLY A 104 7.81 -3.58 -22.51
C GLY A 104 6.47 -3.56 -21.76
N LEU A 105 5.64 -2.50 -21.94
CA LEU A 105 4.27 -2.52 -21.39
C LEU A 105 3.58 -3.83 -21.74
N GLY A 106 3.05 -4.52 -20.73
CA GLY A 106 2.45 -5.84 -20.91
C GLY A 106 1.26 -5.86 -21.85
N PRO A 107 0.93 -7.03 -22.41
CA PRO A 107 -0.17 -7.18 -23.37
C PRO A 107 -1.52 -6.71 -22.82
N LEU A 108 -1.77 -6.99 -21.55
CA LEU A 108 -2.95 -6.58 -20.79
C LEU A 108 -2.49 -5.77 -19.57
N TYR A 109 -3.15 -4.65 -19.33
CA TYR A 109 -2.75 -3.74 -18.25
C TYR A 109 -3.89 -2.86 -17.73
N ASN A 110 -3.72 -2.25 -16.57
CA ASN A 110 -4.64 -1.25 -15.99
C ASN A 110 -4.06 0.17 -16.01
N ALA A 111 -2.74 0.31 -16.01
CA ALA A 111 -2.07 1.60 -16.02
C ALA A 111 -0.80 1.56 -16.87
N ARG A 112 -0.35 2.74 -17.33
CA ARG A 112 0.91 2.90 -18.07
C ARG A 112 1.97 3.67 -17.27
N ALA A 113 1.61 4.16 -16.09
CA ALA A 113 2.49 4.87 -15.16
C ALA A 113 1.91 4.76 -13.75
N CYS A 114 2.75 4.76 -12.72
CA CYS A 114 2.29 4.74 -11.32
C CYS A 114 1.40 5.95 -11.01
N GLN A 115 1.78 7.13 -11.50
CA GLN A 115 1.03 8.37 -11.29
C GLN A 115 -0.35 8.39 -11.97
N SER A 116 -0.62 7.49 -12.93
CA SER A 116 -1.96 7.37 -13.52
C SER A 116 -3.01 6.96 -12.48
N CYS A 117 -2.61 6.13 -11.51
CA CYS A 117 -3.46 5.70 -10.41
C CYS A 117 -3.26 6.55 -9.14
N HIS A 118 -2.02 6.91 -8.81
CA HIS A 118 -1.66 7.72 -7.65
C HIS A 118 -1.51 9.20 -8.03
N ILE A 119 -2.61 9.82 -8.43
CA ILE A 119 -2.63 11.18 -8.99
C ILE A 119 -2.05 12.18 -7.98
N LYS A 120 -0.91 12.82 -8.34
CA LYS A 120 -0.16 13.72 -7.46
C LYS A 120 0.14 13.12 -6.09
N ASP A 121 0.52 11.84 -6.09
CA ASP A 121 0.87 11.05 -4.90
C ASP A 121 -0.31 10.87 -3.91
N GLY A 122 -1.47 11.30 -4.35
CA GLY A 122 -2.72 11.19 -3.64
C GLY A 122 -3.48 9.90 -3.93
N ARG A 123 -4.73 9.89 -3.50
CA ARG A 123 -5.67 8.80 -3.73
C ARG A 123 -6.27 8.89 -5.13
N GLY A 124 -6.50 7.75 -5.76
CA GLY A 124 -7.35 7.61 -6.93
C GLY A 124 -8.82 7.93 -6.64
N HIS A 125 -9.65 7.78 -7.62
CA HIS A 125 -11.09 8.04 -7.53
C HIS A 125 -11.91 6.89 -8.13
N LEU A 126 -13.20 6.86 -7.80
CA LEU A 126 -14.13 5.92 -8.42
C LEU A 126 -14.19 6.18 -9.93
N PRO A 127 -14.29 5.12 -10.74
CA PRO A 127 -14.45 5.25 -12.17
C PRO A 127 -15.67 6.10 -12.51
N ARG A 128 -15.50 7.00 -13.47
CA ARG A 128 -16.58 7.84 -14.04
C ARG A 128 -17.00 7.36 -15.42
N GLU A 129 -16.15 6.58 -16.05
CA GLU A 129 -16.31 6.02 -17.39
C GLU A 129 -16.27 4.49 -17.34
N GLU A 130 -16.44 3.83 -18.48
CA GLU A 130 -16.42 2.36 -18.58
C GLU A 130 -15.06 1.72 -18.22
N LYS A 131 -13.98 2.50 -18.15
CA LYS A 131 -12.65 2.03 -17.78
C LYS A 131 -12.18 2.73 -16.51
N PRO A 132 -11.81 1.98 -15.47
CA PRO A 132 -11.28 2.56 -14.25
C PRO A 132 -9.83 3.03 -14.48
N LEU A 133 -9.60 4.35 -14.45
CA LEU A 133 -8.27 4.93 -14.65
C LEU A 133 -7.39 4.92 -13.39
N SER A 134 -7.98 4.82 -12.21
CA SER A 134 -7.25 4.85 -10.92
C SER A 134 -7.84 3.91 -9.88
N ALA A 135 -8.42 2.82 -10.38
CA ALA A 135 -8.93 1.72 -9.58
C ALA A 135 -8.69 0.40 -10.30
N VAL A 136 -8.57 -0.67 -9.56
CA VAL A 136 -8.42 -2.04 -10.09
C VAL A 136 -9.55 -2.92 -9.58
N LEU A 137 -10.01 -3.86 -10.38
CA LEU A 137 -10.98 -4.86 -9.97
C LEU A 137 -10.27 -6.20 -9.72
N LYS A 138 -10.11 -6.58 -8.46
CA LYS A 138 -9.59 -7.89 -8.08
C LYS A 138 -10.63 -8.95 -8.34
N VAL A 139 -10.18 -10.09 -8.88
CA VAL A 139 -11.01 -11.25 -9.22
C VAL A 139 -10.35 -12.53 -8.70
N GLY A 140 -11.16 -13.51 -8.32
CA GLY A 140 -10.72 -14.81 -7.84
C GLY A 140 -11.52 -15.29 -6.65
N ASN A 141 -11.12 -16.40 -6.08
CA ASN A 141 -11.74 -16.96 -4.88
C ASN A 141 -10.81 -16.80 -3.69
N TYR A 142 -11.38 -16.70 -2.49
CA TYR A 142 -10.57 -16.63 -1.27
C TYR A 142 -10.53 -17.99 -0.58
N ASN A 143 -9.32 -18.47 -0.28
CA ASN A 143 -9.10 -19.51 0.70
C ASN A 143 -8.57 -18.83 1.97
N ASN A 144 -9.44 -18.66 2.95
CA ASN A 144 -9.19 -17.81 4.13
C ASN A 144 -8.82 -16.37 3.71
N ILE A 145 -7.56 -15.98 3.96
CA ILE A 145 -7.03 -14.63 3.65
C ILE A 145 -6.33 -14.55 2.29
N ASN A 146 -6.07 -15.69 1.63
CA ASN A 146 -5.31 -15.73 0.38
C ASN A 146 -6.27 -15.69 -0.81
N LEU A 147 -5.93 -14.84 -1.79
CA LEU A 147 -6.63 -14.81 -3.08
C LEU A 147 -6.10 -15.93 -3.96
N ILE A 148 -6.98 -16.85 -4.35
CA ILE A 148 -6.72 -17.83 -5.41
C ILE A 148 -7.04 -17.14 -6.73
N PRO A 149 -6.07 -17.00 -7.66
CA PRO A 149 -6.30 -16.36 -8.95
C PRO A 149 -7.42 -17.04 -9.73
N HIS A 150 -8.22 -16.26 -10.44
CA HIS A 150 -9.19 -16.80 -11.38
C HIS A 150 -8.43 -17.48 -12.55
N LYS A 151 -8.93 -18.61 -13.01
CA LYS A 151 -8.26 -19.42 -14.05
C LYS A 151 -7.97 -18.63 -15.32
N VAL A 152 -8.92 -17.82 -15.78
CA VAL A 152 -8.83 -17.05 -17.03
C VAL A 152 -8.28 -15.64 -16.78
N TYR A 153 -8.71 -14.97 -15.73
CA TYR A 153 -8.45 -13.53 -15.49
C TYR A 153 -7.37 -13.24 -14.44
N GLY A 154 -6.66 -14.24 -13.97
CA GLY A 154 -5.60 -14.04 -12.99
C GLY A 154 -6.09 -13.46 -11.67
N LYS A 155 -5.35 -12.49 -11.13
CA LYS A 155 -5.66 -11.85 -9.83
C LYS A 155 -6.49 -10.58 -9.94
N GLN A 156 -6.55 -9.98 -11.13
CA GLN A 156 -7.32 -8.75 -11.37
C GLN A 156 -7.67 -8.60 -12.85
N LEU A 157 -8.81 -7.98 -13.15
CA LEU A 157 -9.19 -7.65 -14.52
C LEU A 157 -8.31 -6.54 -15.08
N GLN A 158 -7.91 -6.73 -16.35
CA GLN A 158 -7.13 -5.78 -17.13
C GLN A 158 -8.05 -5.06 -18.13
N PHE A 159 -8.29 -3.78 -17.90
CA PHE A 159 -9.26 -2.99 -18.69
C PHE A 159 -8.65 -2.36 -19.95
N PHE A 160 -7.33 -2.51 -20.12
CA PHE A 160 -6.61 -2.04 -21.31
C PHE A 160 -5.79 -3.17 -21.91
N ALA A 161 -5.50 -3.03 -23.19
CA ALA A 161 -4.64 -3.95 -23.93
C ALA A 161 -3.78 -3.14 -24.92
N ILE A 162 -2.66 -3.72 -25.34
CA ILE A 162 -1.86 -3.19 -26.44
C ILE A 162 -2.60 -3.34 -27.76
N PRO A 163 -2.21 -2.59 -28.82
CA PRO A 163 -2.83 -2.72 -30.15
C PRO A 163 -2.78 -4.17 -30.66
N GLY A 164 -3.89 -4.64 -31.20
CA GLY A 164 -4.04 -6.00 -31.73
C GLY A 164 -4.55 -7.05 -30.71
N LEU A 165 -4.69 -6.66 -29.44
CA LEU A 165 -5.27 -7.51 -28.40
C LEU A 165 -6.54 -6.87 -27.83
N LEU A 166 -7.52 -7.67 -27.43
CA LEU A 166 -8.69 -7.20 -26.71
C LEU A 166 -8.41 -7.11 -25.21
N SER A 167 -8.88 -6.04 -24.56
CA SER A 167 -8.88 -5.98 -23.10
C SER A 167 -9.78 -7.06 -22.50
N GLU A 168 -9.64 -7.36 -21.24
CA GLU A 168 -10.43 -8.43 -20.61
C GLU A 168 -11.91 -8.09 -20.47
N GLY A 169 -12.25 -6.81 -20.38
CA GLY A 169 -13.63 -6.37 -20.29
C GLY A 169 -13.75 -4.87 -20.07
N SER A 170 -14.96 -4.42 -19.73
CA SER A 170 -15.24 -3.05 -19.29
C SER A 170 -16.12 -3.05 -18.03
N LEU A 171 -16.09 -1.94 -17.29
CA LEU A 171 -16.76 -1.77 -16.01
C LEU A 171 -17.71 -0.57 -16.07
N SER A 172 -19.00 -0.79 -15.78
CA SER A 172 -19.93 0.31 -15.54
C SER A 172 -20.28 0.39 -14.06
N ILE A 173 -20.38 1.61 -13.54
CA ILE A 173 -20.73 1.86 -12.13
C ILE A 173 -21.96 2.74 -12.07
N ASN A 174 -22.96 2.27 -11.34
CA ASN A 174 -24.16 3.01 -10.97
C ASN A 174 -24.23 3.13 -9.46
N PHE A 175 -24.75 4.24 -8.95
CA PHE A 175 -24.92 4.44 -7.53
C PHE A 175 -26.37 4.26 -7.12
N LYS A 176 -26.61 3.38 -6.15
CA LYS A 176 -27.90 3.28 -5.46
C LYS A 176 -27.86 4.14 -4.21
N ASN A 177 -28.85 5.03 -4.07
CA ASN A 177 -29.04 5.78 -2.84
C ASN A 177 -29.71 4.88 -1.81
N SER A 178 -29.19 4.80 -0.60
CA SER A 178 -29.83 4.17 0.53
C SER A 178 -30.04 5.19 1.63
N ASN A 179 -31.25 5.24 2.18
CA ASN A 179 -31.57 6.06 3.32
C ASN A 179 -31.09 5.33 4.59
N PHE A 180 -30.06 5.86 5.21
CA PHE A 180 -29.65 5.39 6.53
C PHE A 180 -30.23 6.33 7.58
N MET A 181 -31.17 5.80 8.37
CA MET A 181 -31.70 6.53 9.52
C MET A 181 -31.04 6.02 10.80
N LYS A 182 -30.15 6.80 11.37
CA LYS A 182 -29.66 6.55 12.72
C LYS A 182 -30.54 7.32 13.69
N LYS A 183 -31.00 6.64 14.77
CA LYS A 183 -31.76 7.29 15.85
C LYS A 183 -31.02 8.56 16.29
N ASN A 184 -31.65 9.72 16.20
CA ASN A 184 -31.09 11.04 16.55
C ASN A 184 -30.14 11.73 15.54
N LEU A 185 -30.07 11.31 14.28
CA LEU A 185 -29.35 12.04 13.24
C LEU A 185 -30.28 12.40 12.07
N ASN A 186 -29.99 13.52 11.41
CA ASN A 186 -30.61 13.87 10.14
C ASN A 186 -30.45 12.74 9.12
N LYS A 187 -31.39 12.61 8.17
CA LYS A 187 -31.32 11.61 7.09
C LYS A 187 -29.96 11.69 6.41
N VAL A 188 -29.15 10.65 6.53
CA VAL A 188 -27.89 10.51 5.80
C VAL A 188 -28.13 9.64 4.59
N PHE A 189 -27.84 10.19 3.41
CA PHE A 189 -27.91 9.44 2.16
C PHE A 189 -26.56 8.79 1.90
N LEU A 190 -26.53 7.47 1.91
CA LEU A 190 -25.34 6.71 1.50
C LEU A 190 -25.49 6.32 0.02
N LYS A 191 -24.42 6.51 -0.74
CA LYS A 191 -24.31 6.04 -2.11
C LYS A 191 -23.56 4.72 -2.13
N TYR A 192 -24.26 3.64 -2.49
CA TYR A 192 -23.64 2.34 -2.70
C TYR A 192 -23.25 2.16 -4.15
N PRO A 193 -21.94 1.92 -4.44
CA PRO A 193 -21.53 1.60 -5.80
C PRO A 193 -22.07 0.22 -6.17
N ASN A 194 -22.81 0.17 -7.27
CA ASN A 194 -23.21 -1.06 -7.93
C ASN A 194 -22.48 -1.12 -9.26
N TYR A 195 -21.58 -2.06 -9.42
CA TYR A 195 -20.79 -2.21 -10.63
C TYR A 195 -21.18 -3.45 -11.42
N LYS A 196 -21.14 -3.33 -12.73
CA LYS A 196 -21.44 -4.38 -13.68
C LYS A 196 -20.28 -4.53 -14.65
N LEU A 197 -19.81 -5.75 -14.82
CA LEU A 197 -18.86 -6.12 -15.86
C LEU A 197 -19.58 -6.30 -17.19
N ASN A 198 -18.96 -5.77 -18.24
CA ASN A 198 -19.49 -5.86 -19.60
C ASN A 198 -18.36 -6.28 -20.54
N LYS A 199 -18.73 -6.83 -21.70
CA LYS A 199 -17.79 -7.15 -22.78
C LYS A 199 -16.60 -8.00 -22.31
N LEU A 200 -16.87 -9.07 -21.52
CA LEU A 200 -15.84 -10.04 -21.13
C LEU A 200 -15.37 -10.80 -22.39
N ASN A 201 -14.11 -10.57 -22.79
CA ASN A 201 -13.59 -11.05 -24.08
C ASN A 201 -12.92 -12.44 -24.00
N TYR A 202 -12.74 -12.98 -22.79
CA TYR A 202 -12.04 -14.27 -22.56
C TYR A 202 -12.93 -15.30 -21.86
N GLY A 203 -14.24 -15.09 -21.85
CA GLY A 203 -15.22 -15.97 -21.25
C GLY A 203 -15.91 -15.40 -20.01
N PRO A 204 -16.92 -16.08 -19.48
CA PRO A 204 -17.65 -15.63 -18.30
C PRO A 204 -16.80 -15.76 -17.02
N ILE A 205 -17.16 -14.97 -16.02
CA ILE A 205 -16.68 -15.14 -14.65
C ILE A 205 -17.79 -15.88 -13.89
N GLU A 206 -17.41 -16.93 -13.19
CA GLU A 206 -18.35 -17.72 -12.40
C GLU A 206 -18.96 -16.89 -11.26
N THR A 207 -20.22 -17.15 -10.95
CA THR A 207 -20.94 -16.45 -9.88
C THR A 207 -20.32 -16.65 -8.48
N SER A 208 -19.55 -17.73 -8.33
CA SER A 208 -18.79 -18.01 -7.10
C SER A 208 -17.52 -17.16 -6.94
N ALA A 209 -17.05 -16.52 -8.03
CA ALA A 209 -15.85 -15.68 -7.95
C ALA A 209 -16.13 -14.38 -7.19
N SER A 210 -15.22 -14.06 -6.31
CA SER A 210 -15.24 -12.80 -5.56
C SER A 210 -14.71 -11.66 -6.42
N LEU A 211 -15.45 -10.57 -6.48
CA LEU A 211 -15.06 -9.32 -7.14
C LEU A 211 -14.85 -8.22 -6.10
N SER A 212 -13.75 -7.49 -6.19
CA SER A 212 -13.44 -6.41 -5.26
C SER A 212 -12.82 -5.21 -5.98
N LEU A 213 -13.62 -4.15 -6.16
CA LEU A 213 -13.13 -2.88 -6.71
C LEU A 213 -12.29 -2.15 -5.66
N ARG A 214 -11.08 -1.75 -6.04
CA ARG A 214 -10.14 -1.08 -5.16
C ARG A 214 -9.60 0.18 -5.79
N ILE A 215 -9.74 1.29 -5.07
CA ILE A 215 -9.18 2.58 -5.45
C ILE A 215 -7.76 2.65 -4.92
N SER A 216 -6.82 3.16 -5.73
CA SER A 216 -5.44 3.36 -5.32
C SER A 216 -5.35 4.29 -4.10
N PRO A 217 -4.64 3.92 -3.03
CA PRO A 217 -4.44 4.77 -1.85
C PRO A 217 -3.43 5.89 -2.15
N GLN A 218 -3.36 6.90 -1.28
CA GLN A 218 -2.25 7.84 -1.28
C GLN A 218 -0.94 7.13 -0.92
N VAL A 219 0.18 7.67 -1.42
CA VAL A 219 1.52 7.09 -1.19
C VAL A 219 2.43 7.95 -0.30
N ILE A 220 1.89 9.01 0.30
CA ILE A 220 2.61 9.81 1.30
C ILE A 220 2.84 9.04 2.59
N GLY A 221 4.01 9.19 3.18
CA GLY A 221 4.35 8.60 4.48
C GLY A 221 4.50 7.09 4.48
N VAL A 222 4.43 6.41 3.32
CA VAL A 222 4.57 4.94 3.26
C VAL A 222 5.96 4.47 3.69
N GLY A 223 7.01 5.28 3.49
CA GLY A 223 8.34 4.98 4.01
C GLY A 223 8.41 4.95 5.53
N LEU A 224 7.59 5.77 6.22
CA LEU A 224 7.47 5.71 7.68
C LEU A 224 6.83 4.40 8.15
N LEU A 225 5.86 3.88 7.39
CA LEU A 225 5.27 2.57 7.66
C LEU A 225 6.25 1.43 7.38
N ASP A 226 7.06 1.56 6.34
CA ASP A 226 8.08 0.56 5.99
C ASP A 226 9.19 0.49 7.05
N ALA A 227 9.50 1.61 7.68
CA ALA A 227 10.51 1.74 8.72
C ALA A 227 10.08 1.20 10.10
N ILE A 228 8.81 0.81 10.31
CA ILE A 228 8.37 0.22 11.58
C ILE A 228 9.00 -1.17 11.71
N GLU A 229 9.65 -1.44 12.83
CA GLU A 229 10.25 -2.74 13.09
C GLU A 229 9.21 -3.86 13.15
N SER A 230 9.57 -5.04 12.62
CA SER A 230 8.65 -6.19 12.61
C SER A 230 8.25 -6.63 14.01
N SER A 231 9.16 -6.55 14.96
CA SER A 231 8.90 -6.84 16.39
C SER A 231 7.85 -5.91 16.99
N ASP A 232 7.84 -4.62 16.63
CA ASP A 232 6.82 -3.68 17.11
C ASP A 232 5.42 -4.07 16.62
N ILE A 233 5.32 -4.54 15.38
CA ILE A 233 4.06 -5.02 14.83
C ILE A 233 3.61 -6.31 15.53
N ILE A 234 4.55 -7.26 15.72
CA ILE A 234 4.28 -8.54 16.39
C ILE A 234 3.85 -8.30 17.85
N ASN A 235 4.50 -7.40 18.56
CA ASN A 235 4.17 -7.07 19.94
C ASN A 235 2.80 -6.40 20.11
N LYS A 236 2.18 -5.95 19.02
CA LYS A 236 0.81 -5.41 19.00
C LYS A 236 -0.25 -6.46 18.66
N GLU A 237 0.15 -7.71 18.43
CA GLU A 237 -0.80 -8.78 18.18
C GLU A 237 -1.65 -9.05 19.43
N ASP A 238 -2.95 -9.06 19.27
CA ASP A 238 -3.94 -9.44 20.27
C ASP A 238 -4.97 -10.38 19.66
N LYS A 239 -4.51 -11.58 19.38
CA LYS A 239 -5.30 -12.60 18.68
C LYS A 239 -6.52 -13.04 19.47
N ASN A 240 -6.41 -13.05 20.79
CA ASN A 240 -7.44 -13.62 21.69
C ASN A 240 -8.22 -12.54 22.45
N ASP A 241 -8.08 -11.26 22.07
CA ASP A 241 -8.73 -10.14 22.78
C ASP A 241 -8.43 -10.19 24.29
N ASN A 242 -7.14 -10.24 24.64
CA ASN A 242 -6.70 -10.41 26.03
C ASN A 242 -7.06 -9.20 26.90
N ASN A 243 -7.18 -8.02 26.32
CA ASN A 243 -7.58 -6.80 27.00
C ASN A 243 -9.10 -6.64 27.12
N LYS A 244 -9.88 -7.52 26.45
CA LYS A 244 -11.36 -7.59 26.48
C LYS A 244 -12.04 -6.30 25.99
N ASP A 245 -11.45 -5.63 25.00
CA ASP A 245 -12.05 -4.44 24.36
C ASP A 245 -12.97 -4.79 23.17
N GLY A 246 -13.06 -6.06 22.81
CA GLY A 246 -13.85 -6.56 21.68
C GLY A 246 -13.14 -6.48 20.34
N ILE A 247 -11.83 -6.16 20.33
CA ILE A 247 -11.01 -6.01 19.12
C ILE A 247 -9.84 -6.98 19.18
N SER A 248 -9.80 -7.96 18.30
CA SER A 248 -8.62 -8.82 18.13
C SER A 248 -7.78 -8.38 16.94
N GLY A 249 -6.45 -8.48 17.06
CA GLY A 249 -5.48 -8.17 16.02
C GLY A 249 -4.57 -9.36 15.73
N ILE A 250 -4.40 -9.68 14.45
CA ILE A 250 -3.56 -10.81 14.00
C ILE A 250 -2.50 -10.30 13.02
N VAL A 251 -1.23 -10.60 13.31
CA VAL A 251 -0.13 -10.29 12.40
C VAL A 251 -0.18 -11.22 11.19
N ARG A 252 -0.22 -10.62 10.00
CA ARG A 252 -0.12 -11.40 8.78
C ARG A 252 1.34 -11.70 8.46
N LEU A 253 1.67 -12.97 8.34
CA LEU A 253 2.95 -13.44 7.81
C LEU A 253 2.79 -13.75 6.32
N VAL A 254 3.71 -13.25 5.51
CA VAL A 254 3.82 -13.52 4.07
C VAL A 254 5.12 -14.25 3.80
N THR A 255 5.12 -15.12 2.79
CA THR A 255 6.31 -15.89 2.42
C THR A 255 7.01 -15.20 1.26
N ASP A 256 8.30 -14.95 1.38
CA ASP A 256 9.14 -14.41 0.31
C ASP A 256 9.54 -15.52 -0.70
N ASN A 257 10.21 -15.14 -1.79
CA ASN A 257 10.64 -16.05 -2.84
C ASN A 257 11.66 -17.12 -2.36
N LYS A 258 12.26 -16.94 -1.18
CA LYS A 258 13.20 -17.88 -0.56
C LYS A 258 12.53 -18.77 0.50
N GLY A 259 11.20 -18.67 0.67
CA GLY A 259 10.46 -19.42 1.67
C GLY A 259 10.48 -18.82 3.07
N ASN A 260 11.13 -17.66 3.30
CA ASN A 260 11.18 -17.04 4.62
C ASN A 260 9.87 -16.31 4.92
N LYS A 261 9.42 -16.39 6.16
CA LYS A 261 8.25 -15.63 6.63
C LYS A 261 8.67 -14.22 7.01
N LYS A 262 7.93 -13.23 6.50
CA LYS A 262 8.08 -11.80 6.76
C LYS A 262 6.76 -11.21 7.23
N VAL A 263 6.81 -10.18 8.06
CA VAL A 263 5.62 -9.44 8.46
C VAL A 263 5.07 -8.66 7.26
N GLY A 264 3.81 -8.89 6.93
CA GLY A 264 3.11 -8.15 5.88
C GLY A 264 2.73 -6.75 6.34
N ARG A 265 2.89 -5.75 5.46
CA ARG A 265 2.63 -4.32 5.75
C ARG A 265 1.77 -3.64 4.71
N PHE A 266 2.01 -3.91 3.42
CA PHE A 266 1.38 -3.21 2.32
C PHE A 266 0.33 -4.06 1.62
N GLY A 267 -0.49 -3.38 0.79
CA GLY A 267 -1.72 -3.93 0.26
C GLY A 267 -2.84 -3.92 1.29
N VAL A 268 -4.10 -3.97 0.83
CA VAL A 268 -5.30 -3.87 1.69
C VAL A 268 -5.34 -4.95 2.79
N ARG A 269 -4.70 -6.07 2.56
CA ARG A 269 -4.64 -7.21 3.48
C ARG A 269 -3.23 -7.49 3.98
N ALA A 270 -2.35 -6.48 4.06
CA ALA A 270 -0.96 -6.64 4.43
C ALA A 270 -0.29 -7.81 3.67
N SER A 271 -0.45 -7.84 2.34
CA SER A 271 -0.03 -8.97 1.49
C SER A 271 1.42 -8.89 1.02
N THR A 272 2.09 -7.77 1.22
CA THR A 272 3.50 -7.56 0.84
C THR A 272 4.31 -7.02 2.03
N PRO A 273 5.58 -7.43 2.18
CA PRO A 273 6.34 -7.14 3.40
C PRO A 273 6.98 -5.75 3.42
N ASN A 274 7.31 -5.17 2.26
CA ASN A 274 8.02 -3.90 2.12
C ASN A 274 7.66 -3.18 0.81
N LEU A 275 8.14 -1.95 0.64
CA LEU A 275 7.88 -1.13 -0.53
C LEU A 275 8.49 -1.70 -1.81
N PHE A 276 9.64 -2.38 -1.75
CA PHE A 276 10.27 -2.97 -2.93
C PHE A 276 9.36 -4.06 -3.54
N VAL A 277 8.89 -4.99 -2.70
CA VAL A 277 7.98 -6.05 -3.14
C VAL A 277 6.63 -5.48 -3.59
N GLN A 278 6.11 -4.44 -2.90
CA GLN A 278 4.88 -3.78 -3.31
C GLN A 278 5.03 -3.11 -4.68
N THR A 279 6.16 -2.43 -4.94
CA THR A 279 6.45 -1.76 -6.21
C THR A 279 6.58 -2.77 -7.35
N GLY A 280 7.35 -3.84 -7.16
CA GLY A 280 7.49 -4.91 -8.16
C GLY A 280 6.17 -5.61 -8.46
N THR A 281 5.35 -5.84 -7.44
CA THR A 281 4.00 -6.42 -7.59
C THR A 281 3.09 -5.50 -8.41
N ALA A 282 3.18 -4.17 -8.21
CA ALA A 282 2.40 -3.21 -8.99
C ALA A 282 2.86 -3.17 -10.45
N PHE A 283 4.16 -3.19 -10.72
CA PHE A 283 4.68 -3.30 -12.09
C PHE A 283 4.10 -4.51 -12.82
N MET A 284 4.13 -5.67 -12.17
CA MET A 284 3.66 -6.92 -12.79
C MET A 284 2.14 -6.92 -13.02
N HIS A 285 1.35 -6.62 -11.99
CA HIS A 285 -0.11 -6.76 -12.08
C HIS A 285 -0.81 -5.57 -12.72
N ASP A 286 -0.30 -4.34 -12.56
CA ASP A 286 -0.99 -3.14 -13.04
C ASP A 286 -0.51 -2.69 -14.42
N MET A 287 0.75 -3.01 -14.78
CA MET A 287 1.39 -2.62 -16.05
C MET A 287 1.87 -3.81 -16.89
N GLY A 288 1.85 -5.01 -16.34
CA GLY A 288 2.30 -6.22 -17.03
C GLY A 288 3.81 -6.28 -17.27
N LEU A 289 4.61 -5.56 -16.48
CA LEU A 289 6.06 -5.45 -16.62
C LEU A 289 6.78 -6.41 -15.66
N SER A 290 7.68 -7.23 -16.21
CA SER A 290 8.53 -8.10 -15.40
C SER A 290 9.60 -7.35 -14.62
N ASN A 291 9.97 -7.91 -13.48
CA ASN A 291 11.00 -7.40 -12.58
C ASN A 291 11.49 -8.55 -11.67
N SER A 292 12.44 -8.31 -10.78
CA SER A 292 12.98 -9.34 -9.88
C SER A 292 11.99 -9.94 -8.89
N VAL A 293 10.87 -9.25 -8.60
CA VAL A 293 9.77 -9.74 -7.76
C VAL A 293 8.78 -10.58 -8.56
N GLY A 294 8.51 -10.20 -9.80
CA GLY A 294 7.58 -10.85 -10.70
C GLY A 294 8.16 -10.99 -12.09
N VAL A 295 8.64 -12.20 -12.42
CA VAL A 295 9.46 -12.48 -13.61
C VAL A 295 8.67 -12.66 -14.90
N ASN A 296 7.33 -12.67 -14.85
CA ASN A 296 6.51 -12.88 -16.05
C ASN A 296 6.41 -11.61 -16.89
N ALA A 297 7.01 -11.60 -18.08
CA ALA A 297 6.97 -10.49 -19.04
C ALA A 297 5.60 -10.29 -19.71
N PHE A 298 4.63 -11.11 -19.40
CA PHE A 298 3.26 -11.02 -19.88
C PHE A 298 2.28 -10.64 -18.75
N GLY A 299 2.80 -10.16 -17.63
CA GLY A 299 2.03 -9.70 -16.48
C GLY A 299 1.10 -10.78 -15.91
N ASP A 300 -0.17 -10.47 -15.78
CA ASP A 300 -1.19 -11.36 -15.22
C ASP A 300 -1.87 -12.27 -16.27
N CYS A 301 -1.36 -12.29 -17.52
CA CYS A 301 -1.85 -13.18 -18.57
C CYS A 301 -1.80 -14.63 -18.12
N THR A 302 -2.88 -15.37 -18.38
CA THR A 302 -3.02 -16.79 -18.01
C THR A 302 -2.85 -17.71 -19.22
N ASN A 303 -2.66 -19.01 -18.98
CA ASN A 303 -2.56 -20.02 -20.04
C ASN A 303 -3.81 -20.11 -20.94
N ASP A 304 -4.97 -19.65 -20.46
CA ASP A 304 -6.19 -19.60 -21.25
C ASP A 304 -6.22 -18.37 -22.20
N GLN A 305 -5.35 -17.38 -21.97
CA GLN A 305 -5.19 -16.17 -22.79
C GLN A 305 -4.01 -16.31 -23.77
N LYS A 306 -3.96 -17.39 -24.54
CA LYS A 306 -2.85 -17.75 -25.42
C LYS A 306 -2.36 -16.65 -26.37
N LYS A 307 -3.24 -15.71 -26.75
CA LYS A 307 -2.87 -14.57 -27.61
C LYS A 307 -1.89 -13.62 -26.92
N CYS A 308 -1.93 -13.47 -25.60
CA CYS A 308 -0.98 -12.64 -24.85
C CYS A 308 0.48 -13.00 -25.18
N TYR A 309 0.79 -14.30 -25.21
CA TYR A 309 2.14 -14.81 -25.38
C TYR A 309 2.69 -14.69 -26.81
N LYS A 310 1.88 -14.20 -27.75
CA LYS A 310 2.29 -13.97 -29.15
C LYS A 310 2.84 -12.58 -29.39
N PHE A 311 2.68 -11.68 -28.44
CA PHE A 311 3.17 -10.30 -28.56
C PHE A 311 4.61 -10.18 -28.08
N PRO A 312 5.41 -9.26 -28.64
CA PRO A 312 6.74 -8.99 -28.15
C PRO A 312 6.68 -8.37 -26.73
N ASN A 313 7.72 -8.62 -25.96
CA ASN A 313 7.96 -8.01 -24.65
C ASN A 313 9.26 -7.19 -24.68
N GLY A 314 9.57 -6.47 -23.62
CA GLY A 314 10.75 -5.60 -23.51
C GLY A 314 12.01 -6.32 -23.01
N VAL A 315 11.92 -7.63 -22.71
CA VAL A 315 13.09 -8.41 -22.27
C VAL A 315 14.05 -8.61 -23.45
N ASN A 316 15.31 -8.31 -23.27
CA ASN A 316 16.33 -8.42 -24.28
C ASN A 316 17.57 -9.22 -23.78
N LYS A 317 18.57 -9.41 -24.64
CA LYS A 317 19.77 -10.20 -24.32
C LYS A 317 20.59 -9.65 -23.13
N ASN A 318 20.43 -8.35 -22.81
CA ASN A 318 21.19 -7.65 -21.78
C ASN A 318 20.38 -7.48 -20.47
N SER A 319 19.10 -7.85 -20.46
CA SER A 319 18.22 -7.69 -19.32
C SER A 319 17.31 -8.90 -19.15
N SER A 320 17.33 -9.50 -17.98
CA SER A 320 16.40 -10.60 -17.62
C SER A 320 14.98 -10.11 -17.37
N HIS A 321 14.78 -8.82 -17.18
CA HIS A 321 13.51 -8.18 -16.86
C HIS A 321 13.38 -6.84 -17.59
N GLU A 322 12.14 -6.37 -17.76
CA GLU A 322 11.83 -5.06 -18.37
C GLU A 322 12.14 -3.93 -17.41
N VAL A 323 11.97 -4.14 -16.11
CA VAL A 323 12.27 -3.16 -15.06
C VAL A 323 13.44 -3.66 -14.23
N SER A 324 14.57 -2.95 -14.28
CA SER A 324 15.74 -3.27 -13.48
C SER A 324 15.53 -2.96 -11.99
N ASP A 325 16.28 -3.64 -11.13
CA ASP A 325 16.26 -3.37 -9.68
C ASP A 325 16.71 -1.93 -9.38
N GLU A 326 17.63 -1.36 -10.15
CA GLU A 326 18.04 0.04 -10.02
C GLU A 326 16.85 1.00 -10.20
N VAL A 327 16.03 0.80 -11.23
CA VAL A 327 14.82 1.61 -11.46
C VAL A 327 13.83 1.42 -10.30
N MET A 328 13.66 0.19 -9.83
CA MET A 328 12.79 -0.11 -8.69
C MET A 328 13.28 0.57 -7.41
N GLU A 329 14.59 0.52 -7.12
CA GLU A 329 15.19 1.17 -5.96
C GLU A 329 15.02 2.70 -5.97
N LYS A 330 15.18 3.35 -7.13
CA LYS A 330 14.91 4.79 -7.26
C LYS A 330 13.44 5.14 -6.99
N ILE A 331 12.50 4.32 -7.46
CA ILE A 331 11.06 4.50 -7.15
C ILE A 331 10.79 4.26 -5.66
N VAL A 332 11.39 3.23 -5.07
CA VAL A 332 11.27 2.94 -3.63
C VAL A 332 11.82 4.09 -2.80
N PHE A 333 12.97 4.64 -3.16
CA PHE A 333 13.54 5.82 -2.51
C PHE A 333 12.58 7.03 -2.59
N TYR A 334 12.01 7.28 -3.78
CA TYR A 334 10.99 8.31 -3.97
C TYR A 334 9.80 8.11 -3.02
N LEU A 335 9.20 6.93 -3.03
CA LEU A 335 8.04 6.58 -2.19
C LEU A 335 8.37 6.68 -0.70
N SER A 336 9.53 6.20 -0.29
CA SER A 336 10.00 6.23 1.11
C SER A 336 10.22 7.66 1.61
N SER A 337 10.54 8.58 0.69
CA SER A 337 10.89 9.97 0.99
C SER A 337 9.73 10.96 0.80
N LEU A 338 8.53 10.48 0.40
CA LEU A 338 7.34 11.31 0.29
C LEU A 338 6.85 11.76 1.66
N SER A 339 6.90 13.07 1.88
CA SER A 339 6.59 13.68 3.17
C SER A 339 5.08 13.76 3.43
N PRO A 340 4.62 13.33 4.60
CA PRO A 340 3.29 13.74 5.06
C PRO A 340 3.27 15.25 5.32
N PRO A 341 2.22 15.96 4.86
CA PRO A 341 2.08 17.38 5.16
C PRO A 341 1.80 17.63 6.64
N LYS A 342 2.17 18.80 7.12
CA LYS A 342 1.83 19.25 8.48
C LYS A 342 0.32 19.12 8.69
N ARG A 343 -0.09 18.52 9.81
CA ARG A 343 -1.50 18.46 10.21
C ARG A 343 -2.05 19.88 10.47
N ARG A 344 -3.28 20.10 10.03
CA ARG A 344 -3.99 21.38 10.19
C ARG A 344 -4.82 21.35 11.47
N ASN A 345 -5.00 22.52 12.07
CA ASN A 345 -5.97 22.78 13.13
C ASN A 345 -5.88 21.82 14.33
N VAL A 346 -4.67 21.36 14.69
CA VAL A 346 -4.49 20.36 15.75
C VAL A 346 -5.00 20.80 17.12
N SER A 347 -5.14 22.11 17.35
CA SER A 347 -5.68 22.70 18.59
C SER A 347 -7.16 23.09 18.51
N ASP A 348 -7.82 22.78 17.38
CA ASP A 348 -9.25 23.00 17.23
C ASP A 348 -10.05 22.10 18.18
N LYS A 349 -11.15 22.61 18.74
CA LYS A 349 -11.98 21.88 19.73
C LYS A 349 -12.55 20.58 19.18
N ASP A 350 -12.99 20.56 17.91
CA ASP A 350 -13.54 19.37 17.29
C ASP A 350 -12.46 18.34 16.99
N VAL A 351 -11.24 18.80 16.62
CA VAL A 351 -10.07 17.93 16.43
C VAL A 351 -9.63 17.30 17.75
N LEU A 352 -9.61 18.07 18.83
CA LEU A 352 -9.29 17.57 20.17
C LEU A 352 -10.36 16.62 20.71
N TYR A 353 -11.63 16.89 20.42
CA TYR A 353 -12.72 15.97 20.74
C TYR A 353 -12.60 14.66 19.95
N GLY A 354 -12.28 14.74 18.65
CA GLY A 354 -11.98 13.55 17.85
C GLY A 354 -10.79 12.75 18.39
N LYS A 355 -9.73 13.43 18.85
CA LYS A 355 -8.61 12.78 19.55
C LYS A 355 -9.08 12.00 20.77
N LYS A 356 -9.95 12.59 21.62
CA LYS A 356 -10.51 11.90 22.80
C LYS A 356 -11.33 10.65 22.45
N ILE A 357 -12.04 10.66 21.30
CA ILE A 357 -12.81 9.50 20.86
C ILE A 357 -11.90 8.39 20.31
N PHE A 358 -10.77 8.77 19.69
CA PHE A 358 -9.84 7.83 19.06
C PHE A 358 -9.03 7.03 20.08
N TYR A 359 -8.64 7.64 21.19
CA TYR A 359 -7.90 7.02 22.28
C TYR A 359 -8.83 6.51 23.38
#